data_1b68d64b327b2cdf857f9a874cd31ca7
#
_entry.id   1b68d64b327b2cdf857f9a874cd31ca7
#
_cell.length_a   1.000
_cell.length_b   1.000
_cell.length_c   1.000
_cell.angle_alpha   90.00
_cell.angle_beta   90.00
_cell.angle_gamma   90.00
#
_symmetry.space_group_name_H-M   'P 1'
#
loop_
_entity.id
_entity.type
_entity.pdbx_description
1 polymer ?
#
loop_
_entity_poly.entity_id
_entity_poly.type
_entity_poly.pdbx_seq_one_letter_code
_entity_poly.pdbx_strand_id
1 'polypeptide(L)'
;VGVDYTSDSQIGTTLDAGRRFGDNDQFGARVNLVHREGETGVPNDRRRTTLLSTGLDYKGDNFRTSLDLGYQKKTFHGSPTSVNISAVDFVPEPPKNDRNFSQKWAYSDIENEFGMWRSEYDITDSWTAYTGLGAQHAHEEGIYSAPKLLDKSGNATVSRLDTNRISDSVSGMAGIRGNFDTGFVSHKVNVGYSAMTKNEKIAWKMSATADNPTTNIYHNTGVAMPDSSNFNGSGGKYSDPLTSGRTRTQGWLLSDTLGVLDDKLLFTAGARHQKVVIRGYNKITGAENDADGFDGSRWMPTYGVVYKPW
;
A
#
# COMPACT_ATOMS: atom_id res chain seq x y z
N VAL A 1 16.90 17.05 12.56
CA VAL A 1 15.64 17.24 13.30
C VAL A 1 14.87 18.36 12.66
N GLY A 2 13.58 18.14 12.41
CA GLY A 2 12.68 19.14 11.85
C GLY A 2 11.43 19.29 12.71
N VAL A 3 10.86 20.49 12.69
CA VAL A 3 9.53 20.78 13.22
C VAL A 3 8.78 21.51 12.14
N ASP A 4 7.56 21.08 11.86
CA ASP A 4 6.70 21.70 10.86
C ASP A 4 5.31 21.97 11.43
N TYR A 5 4.64 22.98 10.87
CA TYR A 5 3.26 23.32 11.16
C TYR A 5 2.48 23.37 9.86
N THR A 6 1.37 22.68 9.82
CA THR A 6 0.41 22.71 8.71
C THR A 6 -0.92 23.21 9.24
N SER A 7 -1.71 23.94 8.42
CA SER A 7 -2.93 24.64 8.81
C SER A 7 -3.81 23.88 9.80
N ASP A 8 -4.54 24.63 10.61
CA ASP A 8 -5.53 24.16 11.59
C ASP A 8 -5.01 23.23 12.70
N SER A 9 -3.81 23.52 13.19
CA SER A 9 -3.18 22.89 14.35
C SER A 9 -2.38 21.61 14.12
N GLN A 10 -2.08 21.19 12.90
CA GLN A 10 -1.15 20.06 12.72
C GLN A 10 0.28 20.47 13.03
N ILE A 11 0.86 19.82 14.02
CA ILE A 11 2.29 19.94 14.36
C ILE A 11 2.97 18.65 14.00
N GLY A 12 4.08 18.76 13.27
CA GLY A 12 4.94 17.64 12.88
C GLY A 12 6.33 17.78 13.49
N THR A 13 6.89 16.64 13.88
CA THR A 13 8.29 16.52 14.26
C THR A 13 8.94 15.40 13.47
N THR A 14 10.17 15.63 13.01
CA THR A 14 10.93 14.66 12.24
C THR A 14 12.33 14.53 12.80
N LEU A 15 12.82 13.29 12.85
CA LEU A 15 14.21 12.97 13.11
C LEU A 15 14.71 12.11 11.96
N ASP A 16 15.86 12.50 11.41
CA ASP A 16 16.63 11.68 10.47
C ASP A 16 18.07 11.69 10.95
N ALA A 17 18.58 10.53 11.32
CA ALA A 17 19.93 10.35 11.79
C ALA A 17 20.54 9.11 11.15
N GLY A 18 21.70 9.29 10.52
CA GLY A 18 22.42 8.19 9.88
C GLY A 18 23.91 8.39 10.00
N ARG A 19 24.62 7.28 10.05
CA ARG A 19 26.08 7.25 10.09
C ARG A 19 26.61 5.99 9.40
N ARG A 20 27.76 6.15 8.76
CA ARG A 20 28.60 5.04 8.33
C ARG A 20 29.72 4.82 9.33
N PHE A 21 30.19 3.57 9.43
CA PHE A 21 31.25 3.17 10.35
C PHE A 21 32.00 1.92 9.83
N GLY A 22 33.10 1.56 10.51
CA GLY A 22 34.06 0.56 10.06
C GLY A 22 35.25 1.22 9.34
N ASP A 23 36.29 0.45 9.08
CA ASP A 23 37.59 0.98 8.58
C ASP A 23 37.47 1.66 7.21
N ASN A 24 36.51 1.21 6.37
CA ASN A 24 36.23 1.73 5.03
C ASN A 24 34.76 2.20 4.89
N ASP A 25 34.12 2.65 5.96
CA ASP A 25 32.72 3.04 5.98
C ASP A 25 31.77 1.95 5.45
N GLN A 26 32.14 0.67 5.64
CA GLN A 26 31.42 -0.45 5.06
C GLN A 26 30.06 -0.70 5.71
N PHE A 27 29.83 -0.31 6.94
CA PHE A 27 28.56 -0.42 7.62
C PHE A 27 27.79 0.89 7.62
N GLY A 28 26.51 0.86 7.35
CA GLY A 28 25.62 2.00 7.46
C GLY A 28 24.45 1.71 8.39
N ALA A 29 24.07 2.71 9.18
CA ALA A 29 22.85 2.68 9.96
C ALA A 29 22.13 4.02 9.85
N ARG A 30 20.81 4.00 9.65
CA ARG A 30 19.95 5.20 9.58
C ARG A 30 18.66 4.94 10.30
N VAL A 31 18.20 5.92 11.04
CA VAL A 31 16.90 5.92 11.74
C VAL A 31 16.13 7.14 11.32
N ASN A 32 14.87 6.94 10.94
CA ASN A 32 13.93 8.01 10.67
C ASN A 32 12.73 7.88 11.62
N LEU A 33 12.32 9.00 12.20
CA LEU A 33 11.12 9.10 13.03
C LEU A 33 10.32 10.30 12.54
N VAL A 34 9.02 10.08 12.37
CA VAL A 34 8.05 11.14 12.06
C VAL A 34 6.89 11.01 13.02
N HIS A 35 6.52 12.11 13.66
CA HIS A 35 5.26 12.21 14.39
C HIS A 35 4.55 13.48 13.99
N ARG A 36 3.30 13.38 13.55
CA ARG A 36 2.45 14.51 13.18
C ARG A 36 1.06 14.29 13.74
N GLU A 37 0.50 15.31 14.38
CA GLU A 37 -0.85 15.28 14.92
C GLU A 37 -1.53 16.64 14.82
N GLY A 38 -2.83 16.66 14.59
CA GLY A 38 -3.67 17.86 14.61
C GLY A 38 -4.86 17.76 13.66
N GLU A 39 -5.66 18.83 13.61
CA GLU A 39 -6.77 18.96 12.67
C GLU A 39 -6.26 19.35 11.29
N THR A 40 -6.98 18.92 10.24
CA THR A 40 -6.75 19.35 8.86
C THR A 40 -7.52 20.64 8.59
N GLY A 41 -7.41 21.18 7.36
CA GLY A 41 -8.27 22.29 6.91
C GLY A 41 -9.78 21.95 6.81
N VAL A 42 -10.14 20.69 7.08
CA VAL A 42 -11.55 20.24 7.16
C VAL A 42 -11.94 20.18 8.64
N PRO A 43 -12.94 20.94 9.11
CA PRO A 43 -13.34 20.98 10.51
C PRO A 43 -13.65 19.57 11.10
N ASN A 44 -13.16 19.27 12.29
CA ASN A 44 -13.29 17.97 12.97
C ASN A 44 -12.64 16.78 12.24
N ASP A 45 -11.82 16.99 11.21
CA ASP A 45 -10.96 15.96 10.62
C ASP A 45 -9.60 16.02 11.30
N ARG A 46 -9.41 15.20 12.34
CA ARG A 46 -8.16 15.09 13.09
C ARG A 46 -7.37 13.88 12.63
N ARG A 47 -6.08 14.07 12.42
CA ARG A 47 -5.16 13.03 11.98
C ARG A 47 -3.95 12.93 12.88
N ARG A 48 -3.51 11.70 13.12
CA ARG A 48 -2.22 11.40 13.75
C ARG A 48 -1.46 10.43 12.86
N THR A 49 -0.19 10.70 12.66
CA THR A 49 0.73 9.80 11.95
C THR A 49 1.99 9.64 12.76
N THR A 50 2.38 8.39 13.01
CA THR A 50 3.67 8.03 13.59
C THR A 50 4.37 7.07 12.64
N LEU A 51 5.62 7.34 12.32
CA LEU A 51 6.48 6.48 11.51
C LEU A 51 7.81 6.31 12.24
N LEU A 52 8.26 5.07 12.35
CA LEU A 52 9.63 4.72 12.72
C LEU A 52 10.18 3.80 11.63
N SER A 53 11.34 4.14 11.07
CA SER A 53 12.04 3.25 10.16
C SER A 53 13.53 3.20 10.45
N THR A 54 14.12 2.04 10.20
CA THR A 54 15.56 1.79 10.38
C THR A 54 16.08 1.12 9.13
N GLY A 55 17.16 1.65 8.59
CA GLY A 55 17.93 1.04 7.51
C GLY A 55 19.31 0.66 8.03
N LEU A 56 19.71 -0.58 7.75
CA LEU A 56 21.05 -1.10 8.01
C LEU A 56 21.62 -1.57 6.70
N ASP A 57 22.88 -1.25 6.43
CA ASP A 57 23.55 -1.72 5.23
C ASP A 57 25.01 -2.10 5.49
N TYR A 58 25.48 -3.05 4.69
CA TYR A 58 26.86 -3.40 4.55
C TYR A 58 27.28 -3.33 3.09
N LYS A 59 28.43 -2.69 2.84
CA LYS A 59 29.03 -2.56 1.52
C LYS A 59 30.50 -2.97 1.60
N GLY A 60 30.77 -4.21 1.18
CA GLY A 60 32.13 -4.74 0.96
C GLY A 60 32.51 -4.66 -0.51
N ASP A 61 33.64 -5.27 -0.85
CA ASP A 61 34.21 -5.23 -2.21
C ASP A 61 33.27 -5.93 -3.23
N ASN A 62 32.88 -7.19 -2.94
CA ASN A 62 32.07 -7.99 -3.84
C ASN A 62 30.64 -8.25 -3.28
N PHE A 63 30.38 -7.88 -2.03
CA PHE A 63 29.11 -8.17 -1.38
C PHE A 63 28.49 -6.92 -0.79
N ARG A 64 27.21 -6.72 -1.10
CA ARG A 64 26.39 -5.62 -0.56
C ARG A 64 25.09 -6.21 -0.01
N THR A 65 24.67 -5.75 1.15
CA THR A 65 23.39 -6.14 1.73
C THR A 65 22.75 -4.99 2.47
N SER A 66 21.43 -4.95 2.49
CA SER A 66 20.66 -3.99 3.27
C SER A 66 19.45 -4.65 3.91
N LEU A 67 19.08 -4.14 5.08
CA LEU A 67 17.87 -4.47 5.81
C LEU A 67 17.14 -3.19 6.16
N ASP A 68 15.93 -3.04 5.67
CA ASP A 68 15.03 -1.95 5.98
C ASP A 68 13.87 -2.48 6.82
N LEU A 69 13.61 -1.86 7.97
CA LEU A 69 12.49 -2.18 8.86
C LEU A 69 11.68 -0.91 9.08
N GLY A 70 10.36 -1.05 9.15
CA GLY A 70 9.49 0.10 9.39
C GLY A 70 8.20 -0.27 10.09
N TYR A 71 7.76 0.67 10.91
CA TYR A 71 6.45 0.68 11.57
C TYR A 71 5.77 2.02 11.29
N GLN A 72 4.51 1.98 10.89
CA GLN A 72 3.69 3.16 10.70
C GLN A 72 2.32 2.95 11.34
N LYS A 73 1.88 3.95 12.12
CA LYS A 73 0.50 4.04 12.60
C LYS A 73 -0.12 5.36 12.13
N LYS A 74 -1.32 5.27 11.56
CA LYS A 74 -2.16 6.41 11.20
C LYS A 74 -3.50 6.28 11.89
N THR A 75 -3.92 7.34 12.56
CA THR A 75 -5.25 7.45 13.16
C THR A 75 -5.99 8.61 12.51
N PHE A 76 -7.22 8.36 12.11
CA PHE A 76 -8.14 9.35 11.54
C PHE A 76 -9.38 9.44 12.43
N HIS A 77 -9.80 10.65 12.76
CA HIS A 77 -11.05 10.89 13.48
C HIS A 77 -11.89 11.88 12.69
N GLY A 78 -13.16 11.58 12.49
CA GLY A 78 -14.09 12.45 11.79
C GLY A 78 -13.74 12.70 10.31
N SER A 79 -12.87 11.90 9.72
CA SER A 79 -12.46 12.10 8.32
C SER A 79 -13.62 11.81 7.37
N PRO A 80 -13.83 12.65 6.34
CA PRO A 80 -14.84 12.41 5.31
C PRO A 80 -14.60 11.09 4.57
N THR A 81 -15.68 10.36 4.33
CA THR A 81 -15.71 9.17 3.48
C THR A 81 -16.40 9.47 2.14
N SER A 82 -16.57 8.48 1.29
CA SER A 82 -17.37 8.63 0.08
C SER A 82 -18.86 8.72 0.38
N VAL A 83 -19.60 9.50 -0.41
CA VAL A 83 -21.06 9.56 -0.36
C VAL A 83 -21.64 8.50 -1.30
N ASN A 84 -22.50 7.65 -0.79
CA ASN A 84 -23.20 6.64 -1.58
C ASN A 84 -24.36 7.31 -2.35
N ILE A 85 -24.33 7.28 -3.67
CA ILE A 85 -25.33 7.88 -4.55
C ILE A 85 -26.28 6.85 -5.18
N SER A 86 -26.30 5.61 -4.71
CA SER A 86 -27.11 4.54 -5.31
C SER A 86 -28.64 4.74 -5.22
N ALA A 87 -29.12 5.70 -4.44
CA ALA A 87 -30.55 6.00 -4.30
C ALA A 87 -31.00 7.18 -5.17
N VAL A 88 -30.10 7.79 -5.94
CA VAL A 88 -30.38 8.93 -6.81
C VAL A 88 -29.87 8.68 -8.22
N ASP A 89 -30.39 9.38 -9.20
CA ASP A 89 -30.06 9.26 -10.63
C ASP A 89 -29.19 10.41 -11.15
N PHE A 90 -28.60 11.19 -10.27
CA PHE A 90 -27.74 12.33 -10.59
C PHE A 90 -26.44 12.29 -9.79
N VAL A 91 -25.43 13.00 -10.27
CA VAL A 91 -24.19 13.28 -9.54
C VAL A 91 -24.40 14.56 -8.73
N PRO A 92 -24.26 14.53 -7.39
CA PRO A 92 -24.41 15.73 -6.56
C PRO A 92 -23.26 16.71 -6.78
N GLU A 93 -23.49 17.99 -6.50
CA GLU A 93 -22.38 18.93 -6.35
C GLU A 93 -21.51 18.50 -5.16
N PRO A 94 -20.17 18.60 -5.26
CA PRO A 94 -19.30 18.27 -4.14
C PRO A 94 -19.54 19.27 -2.99
N PRO A 95 -19.57 18.81 -1.72
CA PRO A 95 -19.57 19.71 -0.59
C PRO A 95 -18.34 20.64 -0.62
N LYS A 96 -18.47 21.86 -0.08
CA LYS A 96 -17.33 22.77 0.05
C LYS A 96 -16.23 22.13 0.90
N ASN A 97 -14.98 22.38 0.56
CA ASN A 97 -13.81 21.82 1.24
C ASN A 97 -13.60 22.30 2.68
N ASP A 98 -14.29 23.35 3.09
CA ASP A 98 -14.35 23.88 4.46
C ASP A 98 -15.46 23.24 5.31
N ARG A 99 -16.17 22.23 4.78
CA ARG A 99 -17.28 21.55 5.45
C ARG A 99 -17.02 20.06 5.56
N ASN A 100 -17.26 19.53 6.75
CA ASN A 100 -17.15 18.10 7.01
C ASN A 100 -18.54 17.48 7.07
N PHE A 101 -18.80 16.52 6.22
CA PHE A 101 -20.04 15.73 6.23
C PHE A 101 -19.90 14.40 6.97
N SER A 102 -18.70 14.09 7.50
CA SER A 102 -18.47 12.93 8.36
C SER A 102 -19.02 13.14 9.75
N GLN A 103 -19.04 12.09 10.55
CA GLN A 103 -19.51 12.11 11.92
C GLN A 103 -18.34 12.08 12.90
N LYS A 104 -18.47 12.77 14.03
CA LYS A 104 -17.42 12.86 15.06
C LYS A 104 -17.05 11.51 15.67
N TRP A 105 -17.97 10.55 15.65
CA TRP A 105 -17.73 9.20 16.15
C TRP A 105 -17.00 8.30 15.16
N ALA A 106 -16.85 8.73 13.90
CA ALA A 106 -16.10 7.96 12.91
C ALA A 106 -14.60 8.04 13.19
N TYR A 107 -13.94 6.91 13.13
CA TYR A 107 -12.48 6.81 13.24
C TYR A 107 -11.94 5.64 12.41
N SER A 108 -10.64 5.67 12.13
CA SER A 108 -9.90 4.57 11.54
C SER A 108 -8.47 4.57 12.07
N ASP A 109 -8.03 3.42 12.58
CA ASP A 109 -6.64 3.14 12.92
C ASP A 109 -6.05 2.20 11.88
N ILE A 110 -4.91 2.59 11.31
CA ILE A 110 -4.18 1.81 10.32
C ILE A 110 -2.75 1.63 10.83
N GLU A 111 -2.38 0.39 11.09
CA GLU A 111 -1.02 0.00 11.46
C GLU A 111 -0.38 -0.78 10.31
N ASN A 112 0.89 -0.52 10.07
CA ASN A 112 1.64 -1.18 9.02
C ASN A 112 3.08 -1.44 9.49
N GLU A 113 3.48 -2.70 9.47
CA GLU A 113 4.81 -3.17 9.76
C GLU A 113 5.41 -3.78 8.51
N PHE A 114 6.64 -3.46 8.20
CA PHE A 114 7.31 -4.05 7.06
C PHE A 114 8.79 -4.29 7.31
N GLY A 115 9.32 -5.29 6.63
CA GLY A 115 10.73 -5.57 6.56
C GLY A 115 11.14 -5.93 5.14
N MET A 116 12.29 -5.45 4.70
CA MET A 116 12.86 -5.79 3.41
C MET A 116 14.36 -6.01 3.53
N TRP A 117 14.80 -7.19 3.14
CA TRP A 117 16.20 -7.53 3.00
C TRP A 117 16.57 -7.65 1.54
N ARG A 118 17.72 -7.10 1.16
CA ARG A 118 18.30 -7.19 -0.19
C ARG A 118 19.77 -7.51 -0.10
N SER A 119 20.27 -8.31 -1.03
CA SER A 119 21.69 -8.60 -1.15
C SER A 119 22.09 -8.71 -2.61
N GLU A 120 23.32 -8.30 -2.88
CA GLU A 120 23.99 -8.42 -4.15
C GLU A 120 25.38 -8.98 -3.94
N TYR A 121 25.78 -9.85 -4.85
CA TYR A 121 27.13 -10.44 -4.88
C TYR A 121 27.69 -10.34 -6.30
N ASP A 122 28.82 -9.67 -6.45
CA ASP A 122 29.54 -9.58 -7.69
C ASP A 122 30.35 -10.86 -7.90
N ILE A 123 29.82 -11.72 -8.79
CA ILE A 123 30.43 -13.01 -9.16
C ILE A 123 31.75 -12.74 -9.91
N THR A 124 31.73 -11.73 -10.78
CA THR A 124 32.85 -11.16 -11.50
C THR A 124 32.66 -9.64 -11.63
N ASP A 125 33.60 -8.94 -12.18
CA ASP A 125 33.48 -7.49 -12.47
C ASP A 125 32.29 -7.14 -13.39
N SER A 126 31.82 -8.13 -14.14
CA SER A 126 30.73 -7.97 -15.13
C SER A 126 29.43 -8.64 -14.76
N TRP A 127 29.40 -9.49 -13.73
CA TRP A 127 28.22 -10.28 -13.37
C TRP A 127 27.89 -10.17 -11.87
N THR A 128 26.65 -9.81 -11.60
CA THR A 128 26.12 -9.67 -10.23
C THR A 128 24.92 -10.59 -10.05
N ALA A 129 24.95 -11.43 -9.01
CA ALA A 129 23.76 -12.09 -8.49
C ALA A 129 23.05 -11.16 -7.50
N TYR A 130 21.72 -11.15 -7.50
CA TYR A 130 20.93 -10.37 -6.56
C TYR A 130 19.78 -11.18 -5.98
N THR A 131 19.40 -10.86 -4.75
CA THR A 131 18.24 -11.44 -4.09
C THR A 131 17.56 -10.40 -3.20
N GLY A 132 16.29 -10.58 -2.94
CA GLY A 132 15.52 -9.77 -2.01
C GLY A 132 14.36 -10.55 -1.41
N LEU A 133 14.09 -10.29 -0.14
CA LEU A 133 12.93 -10.80 0.59
C LEU A 133 12.23 -9.64 1.27
N GLY A 134 10.90 -9.62 1.22
CA GLY A 134 10.08 -8.61 1.88
C GLY A 134 8.88 -9.24 2.57
N ALA A 135 8.52 -8.70 3.72
CA ALA A 135 7.30 -9.04 4.44
C ALA A 135 6.61 -7.77 4.92
N GLN A 136 5.29 -7.81 4.95
CA GLN A 136 4.45 -6.72 5.42
C GLN A 136 3.25 -7.29 6.17
N HIS A 137 2.95 -6.71 7.33
CA HIS A 137 1.72 -6.89 8.07
C HIS A 137 1.00 -5.56 8.14
N ALA A 138 -0.27 -5.51 7.74
CA ALA A 138 -1.10 -4.33 7.85
C ALA A 138 -2.40 -4.70 8.58
N HIS A 139 -2.77 -3.89 9.58
CA HIS A 139 -4.01 -4.00 10.32
C HIS A 139 -4.77 -2.68 10.24
N GLU A 140 -6.02 -2.73 9.82
CA GLU A 140 -6.93 -1.60 9.77
C GLU A 140 -8.18 -1.92 10.58
N GLU A 141 -8.47 -1.11 11.56
CA GLU A 141 -9.70 -1.17 12.34
C GLU A 141 -10.38 0.20 12.34
N GLY A 142 -11.71 0.24 12.15
CA GLY A 142 -12.40 1.51 12.12
C GLY A 142 -13.90 1.41 12.19
N ILE A 143 -14.50 2.55 12.54
CA ILE A 143 -15.93 2.83 12.48
C ILE A 143 -16.12 3.98 11.50
N TYR A 144 -16.80 3.72 10.41
CA TYR A 144 -17.00 4.68 9.33
C TYR A 144 -18.45 5.17 9.31
N SER A 145 -18.61 6.49 9.15
CA SER A 145 -19.88 7.08 8.78
C SER A 145 -20.06 7.00 7.27
N ALA A 146 -21.09 6.30 6.80
CA ALA A 146 -21.33 6.12 5.38
C ALA A 146 -22.64 6.81 4.96
N PRO A 147 -22.58 8.07 4.50
CA PRO A 147 -23.76 8.80 4.10
C PRO A 147 -24.29 8.26 2.76
N LYS A 148 -25.61 8.01 2.70
CA LYS A 148 -26.35 7.65 1.49
C LYS A 148 -27.26 8.80 1.12
N LEU A 149 -26.99 9.43 -0.03
CA LEU A 149 -27.72 10.60 -0.53
C LEU A 149 -29.16 10.20 -0.91
N LEU A 150 -30.12 11.05 -0.57
CA LEU A 150 -31.53 10.86 -0.82
C LEU A 150 -32.08 11.83 -1.86
N ASP A 151 -31.57 13.08 -1.92
CA ASP A 151 -32.07 14.11 -2.81
C ASP A 151 -31.03 15.17 -3.18
N LYS A 152 -31.40 16.09 -4.10
CA LYS A 152 -30.54 17.19 -4.56
C LYS A 152 -30.22 18.24 -3.49
N SER A 153 -31.02 18.31 -2.44
CA SER A 153 -30.78 19.23 -1.32
C SER A 153 -29.69 18.73 -0.36
N GLY A 154 -29.15 17.52 -0.62
CA GLY A 154 -28.09 16.92 0.18
C GLY A 154 -28.58 16.11 1.37
N ASN A 155 -29.88 15.89 1.50
CA ASN A 155 -30.41 15.03 2.56
C ASN A 155 -29.87 13.60 2.37
N ALA A 156 -29.44 12.99 3.46
CA ALA A 156 -28.81 11.69 3.46
C ALA A 156 -29.17 10.91 4.73
N THR A 157 -29.13 9.60 4.67
CA THR A 157 -29.07 8.73 5.84
C THR A 157 -27.62 8.35 6.13
N VAL A 158 -27.27 8.17 7.40
CA VAL A 158 -25.90 7.78 7.80
C VAL A 158 -25.93 6.39 8.39
N SER A 159 -25.27 5.44 7.73
CA SER A 159 -25.03 4.13 8.32
C SER A 159 -23.69 4.13 9.07
N ARG A 160 -23.59 3.28 10.09
CA ARG A 160 -22.36 2.89 10.73
C ARG A 160 -21.81 1.63 10.08
N LEU A 161 -20.56 1.67 9.67
CA LEU A 161 -19.81 0.52 9.17
C LEU A 161 -18.60 0.30 10.07
N ASP A 162 -18.57 -0.81 10.78
CA ASP A 162 -17.40 -1.26 11.54
C ASP A 162 -16.61 -2.24 10.67
N THR A 163 -15.30 -2.07 10.57
CA THR A 163 -14.42 -2.97 9.82
C THR A 163 -13.21 -3.35 10.64
N ASN A 164 -12.79 -4.60 10.52
CA ASN A 164 -11.49 -5.08 10.95
C ASN A 164 -10.86 -5.85 9.78
N ARG A 165 -9.75 -5.34 9.27
CA ARG A 165 -9.03 -5.89 8.12
C ARG A 165 -7.58 -6.18 8.48
N ILE A 166 -7.10 -7.36 8.10
CA ILE A 166 -5.71 -7.78 8.23
C ILE A 166 -5.19 -8.15 6.84
N SER A 167 -4.02 -7.68 6.49
CA SER A 167 -3.36 -7.99 5.23
C SER A 167 -1.91 -8.36 5.48
N ASP A 168 -1.57 -9.62 5.18
CA ASP A 168 -0.22 -10.15 5.28
C ASP A 168 0.33 -10.40 3.88
N SER A 169 1.51 -9.90 3.60
CA SER A 169 2.20 -10.17 2.34
C SER A 169 3.66 -10.57 2.56
N VAL A 170 4.09 -11.52 1.76
CA VAL A 170 5.50 -11.95 1.68
C VAL A 170 5.89 -11.99 0.21
N SER A 171 7.06 -11.46 -0.10
CA SER A 171 7.61 -11.42 -1.44
C SER A 171 9.08 -11.81 -1.47
N GLY A 172 9.50 -12.37 -2.57
CA GLY A 172 10.89 -12.70 -2.80
C GLY A 172 11.26 -12.53 -4.27
N MET A 173 12.51 -12.20 -4.51
CA MET A 173 13.09 -12.18 -5.85
C MET A 173 14.54 -12.65 -5.81
N ALA A 174 14.98 -13.23 -6.92
CA ALA A 174 16.39 -13.55 -7.15
C ALA A 174 16.69 -13.48 -8.65
N GLY A 175 17.91 -13.13 -8.99
CA GLY A 175 18.33 -13.07 -10.39
C GLY A 175 19.81 -12.82 -10.56
N ILE A 176 20.20 -12.73 -11.82
CA ILE A 176 21.56 -12.42 -12.24
C ILE A 176 21.46 -11.33 -13.30
N ARG A 177 22.31 -10.32 -13.19
CA ARG A 177 22.51 -9.31 -14.22
C ARG A 177 23.97 -9.25 -14.59
N GLY A 178 24.22 -8.92 -15.85
CA GLY A 178 25.60 -8.83 -16.32
C GLY A 178 25.72 -8.07 -17.62
N ASN A 179 26.96 -7.76 -17.96
CA ASN A 179 27.32 -7.09 -19.19
C ASN A 179 28.49 -7.83 -19.86
N PHE A 180 28.45 -7.88 -21.18
CA PHE A 180 29.48 -8.43 -22.05
C PHE A 180 29.36 -7.83 -23.46
N ASP A 181 30.39 -8.02 -24.27
CA ASP A 181 30.40 -7.51 -25.63
C ASP A 181 30.43 -8.67 -26.65
N THR A 182 29.72 -8.50 -27.77
CA THR A 182 29.84 -9.36 -28.96
C THR A 182 30.26 -8.50 -30.14
N GLY A 183 31.56 -8.43 -30.36
CA GLY A 183 32.14 -7.55 -31.36
C GLY A 183 31.93 -6.07 -31.00
N PHE A 184 31.15 -5.36 -31.82
CA PHE A 184 30.82 -3.93 -31.61
C PHE A 184 29.52 -3.70 -30.87
N VAL A 185 28.86 -4.76 -30.41
CA VAL A 185 27.59 -4.68 -29.65
C VAL A 185 27.85 -4.95 -28.18
N SER A 186 27.51 -4.00 -27.32
CA SER A 186 27.46 -4.20 -25.89
C SER A 186 26.11 -4.83 -25.48
N HIS A 187 26.13 -5.71 -24.49
CA HIS A 187 24.95 -6.36 -23.92
C HIS A 187 24.83 -6.05 -22.45
N LYS A 188 23.62 -5.69 -22.00
CA LYS A 188 23.26 -5.59 -20.60
C LYS A 188 22.08 -6.50 -20.33
N VAL A 189 22.35 -7.70 -19.84
CA VAL A 189 21.34 -8.73 -19.62
C VAL A 189 20.86 -8.78 -18.18
N ASN A 190 19.60 -9.15 -18.01
CA ASN A 190 19.03 -9.44 -16.71
C ASN A 190 18.08 -10.64 -16.80
N VAL A 191 18.30 -11.63 -15.94
CA VAL A 191 17.41 -12.78 -15.75
C VAL A 191 17.02 -12.84 -14.30
N GLY A 192 15.71 -12.84 -14.03
CA GLY A 192 15.22 -12.84 -12.65
C GLY A 192 13.93 -13.60 -12.49
N TYR A 193 13.68 -14.00 -11.27
CA TYR A 193 12.43 -14.58 -10.81
C TYR A 193 11.90 -13.80 -9.61
N SER A 194 10.59 -13.58 -9.56
CA SER A 194 9.94 -12.97 -8.40
C SER A 194 8.63 -13.67 -8.06
N ALA A 195 8.32 -13.74 -6.78
CA ALA A 195 7.08 -14.29 -6.26
C ALA A 195 6.56 -13.44 -5.11
N MET A 196 5.24 -13.38 -4.97
CA MET A 196 4.56 -12.71 -3.86
C MET A 196 3.31 -13.51 -3.47
N THR A 197 3.04 -13.59 -2.19
CA THR A 197 1.75 -14.06 -1.65
C THR A 197 1.19 -12.98 -0.75
N LYS A 198 -0.09 -12.65 -0.94
CA LYS A 198 -0.87 -11.75 -0.09
C LYS A 198 -2.09 -12.49 0.43
N ASN A 199 -2.31 -12.47 1.74
CA ASN A 199 -3.52 -12.95 2.40
C ASN A 199 -4.28 -11.74 2.93
N GLU A 200 -5.58 -11.71 2.70
CA GLU A 200 -6.48 -10.69 3.22
C GLU A 200 -7.56 -11.35 4.08
N LYS A 201 -7.76 -10.78 5.27
CA LYS A 201 -8.85 -11.15 6.18
C LYS A 201 -9.68 -9.91 6.42
N ILE A 202 -10.99 -10.04 6.47
CA ILE A 202 -11.89 -8.93 6.77
C ILE A 202 -13.13 -9.42 7.49
N ALA A 203 -13.42 -8.76 8.61
CA ALA A 203 -14.73 -8.81 9.24
C ALA A 203 -15.35 -7.42 9.21
N TRP A 204 -16.65 -7.34 8.99
CA TRP A 204 -17.38 -6.08 8.99
C TRP A 204 -18.79 -6.27 9.51
N LYS A 205 -19.34 -5.21 10.05
CA LYS A 205 -20.76 -5.12 10.42
C LYS A 205 -21.28 -3.71 10.14
N MET A 206 -22.58 -3.61 9.85
CA MET A 206 -23.24 -2.32 9.60
C MET A 206 -24.46 -2.17 10.49
N SER A 207 -24.88 -0.94 10.73
CA SER A 207 -26.18 -0.63 11.29
C SER A 207 -27.31 -1.07 10.37
N ALA A 208 -28.45 -1.48 10.96
CA ALA A 208 -29.67 -1.74 10.19
C ALA A 208 -30.17 -0.44 9.52
N THR A 209 -30.73 -0.56 8.30
CA THR A 209 -31.19 0.63 7.55
C THR A 209 -32.26 1.42 8.31
N ALA A 210 -33.12 0.76 9.10
CA ALA A 210 -34.15 1.40 9.87
C ALA A 210 -33.60 2.28 11.03
N ASP A 211 -32.36 2.00 11.48
CA ASP A 211 -31.73 2.70 12.60
C ASP A 211 -30.82 3.84 12.14
N ASN A 212 -30.70 4.04 10.82
CA ASN A 212 -29.83 5.07 10.25
C ASN A 212 -30.47 6.45 10.39
N PRO A 213 -29.84 7.38 11.16
CA PRO A 213 -30.34 8.74 11.31
C PRO A 213 -30.18 9.53 9.99
N THR A 214 -30.94 10.60 9.88
CA THR A 214 -30.85 11.55 8.77
C THR A 214 -29.90 12.69 9.06
N THR A 215 -29.17 13.11 8.05
CA THR A 215 -28.26 14.26 8.04
C THR A 215 -28.34 14.98 6.70
N ASN A 216 -27.47 15.95 6.49
CA ASN A 216 -27.31 16.61 5.21
C ASN A 216 -25.82 16.77 4.89
N ILE A 217 -25.40 16.40 3.68
CA ILE A 217 -23.98 16.43 3.29
C ILE A 217 -23.45 17.86 3.11
N TYR A 218 -24.34 18.85 2.86
CA TYR A 218 -23.96 20.26 2.73
C TYR A 218 -24.08 21.01 4.05
N HIS A 219 -24.90 20.52 4.98
CA HIS A 219 -25.22 21.15 6.28
C HIS A 219 -25.25 20.08 7.37
N ASN A 220 -24.09 19.44 7.60
CA ASN A 220 -23.98 18.37 8.59
C ASN A 220 -24.26 18.88 10.01
N THR A 221 -25.29 18.33 10.64
CA THR A 221 -25.68 18.69 12.01
C THR A 221 -25.09 17.78 13.08
N GLY A 222 -24.39 16.73 12.66
CA GLY A 222 -23.97 15.64 13.55
C GLY A 222 -25.14 14.78 14.02
N VAL A 223 -24.95 13.49 14.05
CA VAL A 223 -25.97 12.51 14.48
C VAL A 223 -25.40 11.53 15.48
N ALA A 224 -26.27 10.94 16.31
CA ALA A 224 -25.87 9.85 17.20
C ALA A 224 -25.36 8.66 16.38
N MET A 225 -24.39 7.95 16.94
CA MET A 225 -23.85 6.74 16.32
C MET A 225 -24.94 5.64 16.30
N PRO A 226 -25.31 5.10 15.12
CA PRO A 226 -26.28 4.03 15.02
C PRO A 226 -25.80 2.76 15.73
N ASP A 227 -26.74 1.97 16.25
CA ASP A 227 -26.42 0.65 16.80
C ASP A 227 -26.09 -0.33 15.68
N SER A 228 -25.02 -1.11 15.85
CA SER A 228 -24.61 -2.19 14.93
C SER A 228 -24.81 -3.58 15.52
N SER A 229 -25.42 -3.71 16.71
CA SER A 229 -25.61 -4.99 17.40
C SER A 229 -26.59 -5.93 16.70
N ASN A 230 -27.57 -5.36 16.01
CA ASN A 230 -28.65 -6.10 15.34
C ASN A 230 -28.30 -6.53 13.92
N PHE A 231 -27.08 -6.25 13.45
CA PHE A 231 -26.67 -6.58 12.10
C PHE A 231 -25.84 -7.85 12.06
N ASN A 232 -26.20 -8.75 11.18
CA ASN A 232 -25.37 -9.91 10.84
C ASN A 232 -24.17 -9.44 10.03
N GLY A 233 -23.04 -9.27 10.70
CA GLY A 233 -21.78 -8.98 10.04
C GLY A 233 -21.31 -10.13 9.17
N SER A 234 -20.30 -9.92 8.43
CA SER A 234 -19.66 -10.89 7.55
C SER A 234 -18.16 -10.97 7.87
N GLY A 235 -17.58 -12.13 7.66
CA GLY A 235 -16.13 -12.33 7.87
C GLY A 235 -15.76 -12.96 9.21
N GLY A 236 -16.68 -13.65 9.85
CA GLY A 236 -16.45 -14.33 11.13
C GLY A 236 -16.59 -13.41 12.34
N LYS A 237 -15.80 -13.65 13.37
CA LYS A 237 -15.77 -12.76 14.54
C LYS A 237 -15.03 -11.48 14.20
N TYR A 238 -15.55 -10.35 14.66
CA TYR A 238 -14.90 -9.06 14.44
C TYR A 238 -13.46 -9.01 14.99
N SER A 239 -13.20 -9.65 16.12
CA SER A 239 -11.86 -9.78 16.71
C SER A 239 -10.97 -10.85 16.07
N ASP A 240 -11.53 -11.71 15.21
CA ASP A 240 -10.79 -12.76 14.50
C ASP A 240 -11.39 -12.93 13.08
N PRO A 241 -11.01 -12.03 12.16
CA PRO A 241 -11.55 -12.01 10.80
C PRO A 241 -11.19 -13.28 10.02
N LEU A 242 -12.15 -13.77 9.24
CA LEU A 242 -11.92 -14.85 8.29
C LEU A 242 -11.15 -14.37 7.06
N THR A 243 -10.41 -15.28 6.44
CA THR A 243 -9.80 -15.03 5.13
C THR A 243 -10.86 -14.66 4.11
N SER A 244 -10.65 -13.53 3.43
CA SER A 244 -11.52 -13.02 2.37
C SER A 244 -10.90 -13.19 0.98
N GLY A 245 -9.58 -13.25 0.90
CA GLY A 245 -8.87 -13.40 -0.36
C GLY A 245 -7.41 -13.81 -0.17
N ARG A 246 -6.90 -14.51 -1.18
CA ARG A 246 -5.48 -14.81 -1.31
C ARG A 246 -5.04 -14.55 -2.72
N THR A 247 -3.99 -13.73 -2.87
CA THR A 247 -3.37 -13.46 -4.15
C THR A 247 -1.95 -14.02 -4.16
N ARG A 248 -1.61 -14.77 -5.21
CA ARG A 248 -0.24 -15.22 -5.49
C ARG A 248 0.16 -14.73 -6.86
N THR A 249 1.33 -14.13 -6.94
CA THR A 249 1.93 -13.74 -8.20
C THR A 249 3.33 -14.31 -8.28
N GLN A 250 3.72 -14.76 -9.47
CA GLN A 250 5.08 -15.21 -9.71
C GLN A 250 5.44 -14.99 -11.17
N GLY A 251 6.70 -14.73 -11.45
CA GLY A 251 7.09 -14.51 -12.85
C GLY A 251 8.59 -14.52 -13.07
N TRP A 252 8.93 -14.90 -14.28
CA TRP A 252 10.27 -14.82 -14.84
C TRP A 252 10.42 -13.54 -15.64
N LEU A 253 11.56 -12.90 -15.52
CA LEU A 253 11.98 -11.75 -16.34
C LEU A 253 13.24 -12.13 -17.10
N LEU A 254 13.25 -11.81 -18.38
CA LEU A 254 14.44 -11.84 -19.21
C LEU A 254 14.49 -10.52 -19.98
N SER A 255 15.63 -9.85 -19.98
CA SER A 255 15.84 -8.65 -20.79
C SER A 255 17.30 -8.55 -21.24
N ASP A 256 17.50 -7.96 -22.41
CA ASP A 256 18.80 -7.55 -22.92
C ASP A 256 18.70 -6.12 -23.48
N THR A 257 19.67 -5.30 -23.15
CA THR A 257 19.86 -3.98 -23.75
C THR A 257 21.13 -4.02 -24.59
N LEU A 258 20.94 -3.92 -25.90
CA LEU A 258 21.99 -3.90 -26.90
C LEU A 258 22.45 -2.47 -27.12
N GLY A 259 23.74 -2.23 -26.95
CA GLY A 259 24.36 -0.94 -27.22
C GLY A 259 25.20 -0.99 -28.49
N VAL A 260 25.03 0.00 -29.34
CA VAL A 260 25.85 0.20 -30.57
C VAL A 260 26.30 1.66 -30.63
N LEU A 261 27.31 1.92 -31.52
CA LEU A 261 27.90 3.26 -31.65
C LEU A 261 28.45 3.81 -30.32
N ASP A 262 29.23 3.01 -29.62
CA ASP A 262 29.77 3.33 -28.28
C ASP A 262 28.65 3.69 -27.27
N ASP A 263 27.60 2.87 -27.22
CA ASP A 263 26.41 3.04 -26.37
C ASP A 263 25.61 4.34 -26.63
N LYS A 264 25.82 5.01 -27.77
CA LYS A 264 24.97 6.14 -28.17
C LYS A 264 23.58 5.73 -28.61
N LEU A 265 23.44 4.51 -29.13
CA LEU A 265 22.15 3.94 -29.51
C LEU A 265 21.94 2.63 -28.76
N LEU A 266 20.87 2.59 -27.94
CA LEU A 266 20.51 1.43 -27.11
C LEU A 266 19.17 0.87 -27.57
N PHE A 267 19.10 -0.44 -27.74
CA PHE A 267 17.87 -1.19 -28.00
C PHE A 267 17.63 -2.14 -26.85
N THR A 268 16.52 -1.98 -26.14
CA THR A 268 16.11 -2.91 -25.10
C THR A 268 15.02 -3.83 -25.63
N ALA A 269 15.22 -5.13 -25.47
CA ALA A 269 14.20 -6.15 -25.68
C ALA A 269 14.09 -7.01 -24.42
N GLY A 270 12.88 -7.30 -23.99
CA GLY A 270 12.65 -8.13 -22.85
C GLY A 270 11.29 -8.81 -22.89
N ALA A 271 11.12 -9.81 -22.05
CA ALA A 271 9.84 -10.47 -21.83
C ALA A 271 9.68 -10.88 -20.39
N ARG A 272 8.48 -10.75 -19.87
CA ARG A 272 8.08 -11.25 -18.55
C ARG A 272 6.98 -12.28 -18.71
N HIS A 273 7.19 -13.48 -18.17
CA HIS A 273 6.11 -14.44 -17.96
C HIS A 273 5.56 -14.25 -16.57
N GLN A 274 4.31 -13.81 -16.46
CA GLN A 274 3.64 -13.57 -15.17
C GLN A 274 2.49 -14.57 -15.00
N LYS A 275 2.47 -15.26 -13.87
CA LYS A 275 1.31 -16.02 -13.38
C LYS A 275 0.69 -15.28 -12.21
N VAL A 276 -0.64 -15.19 -12.22
CA VAL A 276 -1.46 -14.61 -11.15
C VAL A 276 -2.52 -15.63 -10.77
N VAL A 277 -2.62 -15.90 -9.47
CA VAL A 277 -3.66 -16.75 -8.89
C VAL A 277 -4.35 -15.96 -7.81
N ILE A 278 -5.65 -15.76 -7.95
CA ILE A 278 -6.50 -15.13 -6.94
C ILE A 278 -7.48 -16.19 -6.46
N ARG A 279 -7.66 -16.32 -5.14
CA ARG A 279 -8.66 -17.16 -4.50
C ARG A 279 -9.54 -16.29 -3.63
N GLY A 280 -10.85 -16.34 -3.89
CA GLY A 280 -11.87 -15.76 -3.04
C GLY A 280 -12.31 -16.74 -1.95
N TYR A 281 -12.89 -16.23 -0.89
CA TYR A 281 -13.39 -17.04 0.22
C TYR A 281 -14.77 -16.55 0.64
N ASN A 282 -15.63 -17.51 0.98
CA ASN A 282 -16.95 -17.20 1.51
C ASN A 282 -16.82 -16.49 2.87
N LYS A 283 -17.38 -15.30 2.96
CA LYS A 283 -17.25 -14.42 4.13
C LYS A 283 -18.03 -14.91 5.37
N ILE A 284 -18.87 -15.95 5.23
CA ILE A 284 -19.65 -16.52 6.33
C ILE A 284 -19.00 -17.81 6.83
N THR A 285 -18.60 -18.68 5.90
CA THR A 285 -18.09 -20.02 6.22
C THR A 285 -16.56 -20.10 6.24
N GLY A 286 -15.86 -19.15 5.60
CA GLY A 286 -14.42 -19.21 5.39
C GLY A 286 -13.98 -20.24 4.33
N ALA A 287 -14.91 -20.91 3.66
CA ALA A 287 -14.59 -21.87 2.61
C ALA A 287 -14.13 -21.15 1.33
N GLU A 288 -13.21 -21.77 0.57
CA GLU A 288 -12.78 -21.25 -0.72
C GLU A 288 -13.97 -21.17 -1.69
N ASN A 289 -14.07 -20.06 -2.42
CA ASN A 289 -15.11 -19.80 -3.40
C ASN A 289 -14.48 -19.65 -4.79
N ASP A 290 -14.58 -20.67 -5.61
CA ASP A 290 -13.99 -20.67 -6.95
C ASP A 290 -14.61 -19.63 -7.89
N ALA A 291 -15.85 -19.20 -7.65
CA ALA A 291 -16.53 -18.19 -8.47
C ALA A 291 -15.87 -16.80 -8.39
N ASP A 292 -15.20 -16.49 -7.28
CA ASP A 292 -14.46 -15.23 -7.07
C ASP A 292 -12.96 -15.39 -7.37
N GLY A 293 -12.58 -16.49 -8.03
CA GLY A 293 -11.19 -16.84 -8.31
C GLY A 293 -10.70 -16.37 -9.67
N PHE A 294 -9.39 -16.31 -9.83
CA PHE A 294 -8.70 -16.12 -11.10
C PHE A 294 -7.42 -16.97 -11.11
N ASP A 295 -7.14 -17.66 -12.20
CA ASP A 295 -5.87 -18.34 -12.44
C ASP A 295 -5.47 -18.11 -13.91
N GLY A 296 -4.42 -17.37 -14.12
CA GLY A 296 -3.97 -17.02 -15.45
C GLY A 296 -2.49 -16.71 -15.54
N SER A 297 -1.92 -16.93 -16.71
CA SER A 297 -0.54 -16.55 -17.01
C SER A 297 -0.43 -15.91 -18.38
N ARG A 298 0.55 -15.02 -18.52
CA ARG A 298 0.78 -14.32 -19.80
C ARG A 298 2.24 -13.92 -19.95
N TRP A 299 2.71 -13.93 -21.18
CA TRP A 299 3.94 -13.28 -21.61
C TRP A 299 3.66 -11.81 -21.93
N MET A 300 4.50 -10.94 -21.41
CA MET A 300 4.44 -9.50 -21.63
C MET A 300 5.77 -9.04 -22.19
N PRO A 301 5.85 -8.72 -23.51
CA PRO A 301 7.05 -8.19 -24.11
C PRO A 301 7.26 -6.72 -23.72
N THR A 302 8.53 -6.31 -23.70
CA THR A 302 8.97 -4.93 -23.49
C THR A 302 9.98 -4.56 -24.55
N TYR A 303 9.85 -3.38 -25.14
CA TYR A 303 10.77 -2.85 -26.14
C TYR A 303 11.08 -1.39 -25.79
N GLY A 304 12.32 -0.99 -26.03
CA GLY A 304 12.74 0.38 -25.82
C GLY A 304 13.89 0.76 -26.77
N VAL A 305 13.96 2.03 -27.11
CA VAL A 305 15.07 2.61 -27.87
C VAL A 305 15.48 3.90 -27.18
N VAL A 306 16.78 4.06 -26.95
CA VAL A 306 17.36 5.29 -26.41
C VAL A 306 18.48 5.75 -27.33
N TYR A 307 18.42 7.00 -27.78
CA TYR A 307 19.47 7.63 -28.54
C TYR A 307 20.10 8.77 -27.75
N LYS A 308 21.44 8.74 -27.61
CA LYS A 308 22.25 9.73 -26.90
C LYS A 308 23.13 10.43 -27.93
N PRO A 309 22.73 11.56 -28.50
CA PRO A 309 23.43 12.19 -29.61
C PRO A 309 24.80 12.80 -29.22
N TRP A 310 25.01 13.11 -27.94
CA TRP A 310 26.24 13.70 -27.34
C TRP A 310 26.66 12.99 -26.06
#